data_cbc8b11f52ed2be039b6e4aa29163d4f
#
_entry.id   cbc8b11f52ed2be039b6e4aa29163d4f
#
_cell.length_a   1.000
_cell.length_b   1.000
_cell.length_c   1.000
_cell.angle_alpha   90.00
_cell.angle_beta   90.00
_cell.angle_gamma   90.00
#
_symmetry.space_group_name_H-M   'P 1'
#
loop_
_entity.id
_entity.type
_entity.pdbx_description
1 polymer ?
#
loop_
_entity_poly.entity_id
_entity_poly.type
_entity_poly.pdbx_seq_one_letter_code
_entity_poly.pdbx_strand_id
1 'polypeptide(L)'
;MNLIVRNIAESCSEQEVREFLKRELGHYAKNVEVVDAGKPSAYATVELNAEVPYVGEVIARQIHGKQLGGLTLEASADLFSDDTPPAH
;
A
#
# COMPACT_ATOMS: atom_id res chain seq x y z
N MET A 1 0.63 -1.41 -12.15
CA MET A 1 -0.38 -1.70 -11.13
C MET A 1 0.14 -1.28 -9.77
N ASN A 2 -0.65 -0.59 -9.02
CA ASN A 2 -0.23 -0.09 -7.72
C ASN A 2 -1.12 -0.62 -6.63
N LEU A 3 -0.52 -0.78 -5.45
CA LEU A 3 -1.25 -1.12 -4.25
C LEU A 3 -1.34 0.14 -3.42
N ILE A 4 -2.49 0.43 -2.87
CA ILE A 4 -2.67 1.57 -1.98
C ILE A 4 -2.94 1.05 -0.59
N VAL A 5 -2.16 1.53 0.39
CA VAL A 5 -2.29 1.12 1.78
C VAL A 5 -2.66 2.33 2.60
N ARG A 6 -3.74 2.24 3.33
CA ARG A 6 -4.27 3.35 4.12
C ARG A 6 -4.43 2.96 5.58
N ASN A 7 -4.87 3.91 6.36
CA ASN A 7 -5.08 3.75 7.80
C ASN A 7 -3.76 3.46 8.52
N ILE A 8 -2.73 4.20 8.14
CA ILE A 8 -1.43 4.06 8.75
C ILE A 8 -1.38 4.91 10.02
N ALA A 9 -0.90 4.35 11.11
CA ALA A 9 -0.85 5.06 12.38
C ALA A 9 0.10 6.24 12.33
N GLU A 10 -0.27 7.32 13.01
CA GLU A 10 0.58 8.50 13.06
C GLU A 10 1.92 8.21 13.73
N SER A 11 1.97 7.21 14.57
CA SER A 11 3.21 6.86 15.26
C SER A 11 4.22 6.14 14.37
N CYS A 12 3.82 5.75 13.17
CA CYS A 12 4.72 5.05 12.27
C CYS A 12 5.50 6.04 11.42
N SER A 13 6.80 5.88 11.37
CA SER A 13 7.63 6.72 10.51
C SER A 13 7.56 6.21 9.08
N GLU A 14 8.01 7.04 8.16
CA GLU A 14 8.07 6.64 6.76
C GLU A 14 8.91 5.37 6.61
N GLN A 15 10.02 5.30 7.29
CA GLN A 15 10.90 4.15 7.19
C GLN A 15 10.24 2.89 7.72
N GLU A 16 9.52 2.99 8.82
CA GLU A 16 8.83 1.83 9.39
C GLU A 16 7.79 1.29 8.41
N VAL A 17 7.02 2.15 7.80
CA VAL A 17 6.00 1.74 6.85
C VAL A 17 6.67 1.10 5.63
N ARG A 18 7.71 1.73 5.13
CA ARG A 18 8.41 1.25 3.94
C ARG A 18 9.01 -0.14 4.19
N GLU A 19 9.65 -0.31 5.34
CA GLU A 19 10.27 -1.59 5.66
C GLU A 19 9.24 -2.67 5.88
N PHE A 20 8.13 -2.31 6.51
CA PHE A 20 7.05 -3.26 6.72
C PHE A 20 6.52 -3.77 5.38
N LEU A 21 6.24 -2.86 4.46
CA LEU A 21 5.69 -3.23 3.16
C LEU A 21 6.69 -4.03 2.33
N LYS A 22 7.96 -3.66 2.37
CA LYS A 22 8.97 -4.40 1.64
C LYS A 22 9.13 -5.82 2.19
N ARG A 23 9.03 -5.98 3.50
CA ARG A 23 9.15 -7.29 4.10
C ARG A 23 7.94 -8.15 3.78
N GLU A 24 6.74 -7.57 3.83
CA GLU A 24 5.54 -8.33 3.57
C GLU A 24 5.40 -8.71 2.10
N LEU A 25 5.80 -7.84 1.20
CA LEU A 25 5.61 -8.06 -0.22
C LEU A 25 6.81 -8.68 -0.92
N GLY A 26 7.98 -8.59 -0.32
CA GLY A 26 9.17 -9.18 -0.91
C GLY A 26 9.44 -8.62 -2.30
N HIS A 27 9.70 -9.51 -3.23
CA HIS A 27 10.06 -9.08 -4.58
C HIS A 27 8.90 -8.46 -5.37
N TYR A 28 7.68 -8.57 -4.86
CA TYR A 28 6.56 -7.92 -5.54
C TYR A 28 6.58 -6.41 -5.32
N ALA A 29 7.28 -5.91 -4.33
CA ALA A 29 7.36 -4.47 -4.10
C ALA A 29 8.46 -3.89 -4.96
N LYS A 30 8.09 -3.30 -6.10
CA LYS A 30 9.06 -2.71 -6.98
C LYS A 30 9.47 -1.35 -6.46
N ASN A 31 8.55 -0.57 -5.96
CA ASN A 31 8.84 0.73 -5.40
C ASN A 31 7.79 1.06 -4.36
N VAL A 32 8.19 1.63 -3.24
CA VAL A 32 7.28 1.99 -2.16
C VAL A 32 7.41 3.48 -1.90
N GLU A 33 6.29 4.18 -1.90
CA GLU A 33 6.27 5.59 -1.61
C GLU A 33 5.31 5.84 -0.46
N VAL A 34 5.76 6.51 0.58
CA VAL A 34 4.94 6.81 1.75
C VAL A 34 4.66 8.29 1.76
N VAL A 35 3.40 8.65 1.90
CA VAL A 35 2.98 10.05 1.86
C VAL A 35 2.40 10.44 3.20
N ASP A 36 2.74 11.63 3.68
CA ASP A 36 2.22 12.18 4.93
C ASP A 36 2.48 11.32 6.15
N ALA A 37 3.62 10.66 6.19
CA ALA A 37 3.98 9.86 7.36
C ALA A 37 3.96 10.76 8.60
N GLY A 38 3.38 10.24 9.66
CA GLY A 38 3.27 10.99 10.91
C GLY A 38 1.99 11.81 11.00
N LYS A 39 1.12 11.73 10.00
CA LYS A 39 -0.15 12.47 10.00
C LYS A 39 -1.31 11.50 9.87
N PRO A 40 -2.51 11.93 10.27
CA PRO A 40 -3.70 11.07 10.14
C PRO A 40 -4.01 10.71 8.70
N SER A 41 -3.55 11.53 7.75
CA SER A 41 -3.81 11.27 6.34
C SER A 41 -2.74 10.38 5.69
N ALA A 42 -1.85 9.82 6.46
CA ALA A 42 -0.76 9.02 5.91
C ALA A 42 -1.27 7.83 5.08
N TYR A 43 -0.63 7.60 3.95
CA TYR A 43 -0.91 6.43 3.14
C TYR A 43 0.36 6.05 2.39
N ALA A 44 0.34 4.89 1.78
CA ALA A 44 1.49 4.44 1.00
C ALA A 44 1.00 3.89 -0.33
N THR A 45 1.80 4.07 -1.36
CA THR A 45 1.54 3.44 -2.64
C THR A 45 2.73 2.54 -2.95
N VAL A 46 2.43 1.36 -3.46
CA VAL A 46 3.47 0.41 -3.81
C VAL A 46 3.29 0.06 -5.27
N GLU A 47 4.33 0.28 -6.05
CA GLU A 47 4.31 -0.14 -7.43
C GLU A 47 4.64 -1.62 -7.40
N LEU A 48 3.75 -2.44 -7.93
CA LEU A 48 3.89 -3.88 -7.86
C LEU A 48 4.64 -4.42 -9.06
N ASN A 49 5.46 -5.40 -8.79
CA ASN A 49 6.24 -6.06 -9.83
C ASN A 49 5.42 -7.22 -10.34
N ALA A 50 4.20 -6.94 -10.75
CA ALA A 50 3.27 -7.94 -11.25
C ALA A 50 2.37 -7.25 -12.26
N GLU A 51 2.10 -7.92 -13.37
CA GLU A 51 1.28 -7.33 -14.40
C GLU A 51 -0.12 -7.92 -14.46
N VAL A 52 -0.38 -8.96 -13.75
CA VAL A 52 -1.67 -9.61 -13.78
C VAL A 52 -2.56 -9.04 -12.69
N PRO A 53 -3.70 -8.46 -13.00
CA PRO A 53 -4.55 -7.82 -12.00
C PRO A 53 -4.95 -8.73 -10.85
N TYR A 54 -5.21 -9.96 -11.15
CA TYR A 54 -5.58 -10.95 -10.17
C TYR A 54 -4.48 -11.08 -9.09
N VAL A 55 -3.22 -10.99 -9.47
CA VAL A 55 -2.12 -11.09 -8.50
C VAL A 55 -2.14 -9.88 -7.58
N GLY A 56 -2.44 -8.71 -8.12
CA GLY A 56 -2.53 -7.50 -7.31
C GLY A 56 -3.61 -7.60 -6.24
N GLU A 57 -4.74 -8.22 -6.57
CA GLU A 57 -5.80 -8.39 -5.60
C GLU A 57 -5.39 -9.37 -4.50
N VAL A 58 -4.69 -10.42 -4.83
CA VAL A 58 -4.20 -11.37 -3.84
C VAL A 58 -3.21 -10.70 -2.90
N ILE A 59 -2.32 -9.89 -3.46
CA ILE A 59 -1.34 -9.16 -2.65
C ILE A 59 -2.05 -8.16 -1.73
N ALA A 60 -3.06 -7.47 -2.23
CA ALA A 60 -3.81 -6.54 -1.42
C ALA A 60 -4.45 -7.24 -0.23
N ARG A 61 -4.98 -8.43 -0.44
CA ARG A 61 -5.59 -9.18 0.64
C ARG A 61 -4.59 -9.62 1.68
N GLN A 62 -3.34 -9.82 1.31
CA GLN A 62 -2.31 -10.19 2.27
C GLN A 62 -2.01 -9.04 3.23
N ILE A 63 -2.10 -7.82 2.76
CA ILE A 63 -1.81 -6.66 3.58
C ILE A 63 -3.06 -6.18 4.32
N HIS A 64 -4.21 -6.29 3.70
CA HIS A 64 -5.45 -5.81 4.28
C HIS A 64 -5.75 -6.57 5.57
N GLY A 65 -5.98 -5.85 6.63
CA GLY A 65 -6.25 -6.48 7.92
C GLY A 65 -5.03 -6.68 8.81
N LYS A 66 -3.82 -6.44 8.29
CA LYS A 66 -2.65 -6.55 9.13
C LYS A 66 -2.52 -5.32 10.00
N GLN A 67 -1.90 -5.45 11.13
CA GLN A 67 -1.74 -4.33 12.04
C GLN A 67 -0.34 -3.77 12.01
N LEU A 68 -0.26 -2.46 12.06
CA LEU A 68 1.02 -1.77 12.16
C LEU A 68 0.80 -0.55 13.03
N GLY A 69 1.58 -0.42 14.08
CA GLY A 69 1.45 0.73 14.98
C GLY A 69 0.13 0.78 15.73
N GLY A 70 -0.52 -0.35 15.89
CA GLY A 70 -1.78 -0.39 16.63
C GLY A 70 -3.03 -0.19 15.79
N LEU A 71 -2.88 0.12 14.51
CA LEU A 71 -4.03 0.28 13.62
C LEU A 71 -4.03 -0.82 12.58
N THR A 72 -5.22 -1.16 12.12
CA THR A 72 -5.40 -2.18 11.09
C THR A 72 -5.28 -1.52 9.73
N LEU A 73 -4.38 -2.01 8.91
CA LEU A 73 -4.15 -1.44 7.58
C LEU A 73 -5.27 -1.81 6.62
N GLU A 74 -5.55 -0.90 5.71
CA GLU A 74 -6.50 -1.14 4.64
C GLU A 74 -5.73 -1.09 3.34
N ALA A 75 -5.84 -2.11 2.55
CA ALA A 75 -5.09 -2.20 1.30
C ALA A 75 -6.01 -2.55 0.15
N SER A 76 -5.77 -1.95 -0.99
CA SER A 76 -6.51 -2.25 -2.20
C SER A 76 -5.59 -2.13 -3.40
N ALA A 77 -5.87 -2.89 -4.44
CA ALA A 77 -5.12 -2.81 -5.67
C ALA A 77 -5.74 -1.72 -6.53
N ASP A 78 -4.90 -0.83 -7.05
CA ASP A 78 -5.37 0.25 -7.91
C ASP A 78 -5.06 -0.15 -9.34
N LEU A 79 -6.03 -0.68 -10.02
CA LEU A 79 -5.84 -1.17 -11.36
C LEU A 79 -5.86 -0.09 -12.41
N PHE A 80 -6.43 1.05 -12.07
CA PHE A 80 -6.63 2.09 -13.06
C PHE A 80 -6.00 3.40 -12.65
N SER A 81 -4.93 3.34 -11.94
CA SER A 81 -4.33 4.55 -11.41
C SER A 81 -3.93 5.51 -12.49
N ASP A 82 -3.59 5.00 -13.63
CA ASP A 82 -3.14 5.86 -14.68
C ASP A 82 -4.26 6.44 -15.42
N ASP A 83 -5.32 5.79 -15.54
CA ASP A 83 -6.36 6.22 -16.34
C ASP A 83 -7.37 6.85 -15.64
N THR A 84 -7.44 6.86 -14.52
CA THR A 84 -8.41 7.35 -13.77
C THR A 84 -9.34 8.18 -14.38
N PRO A 85 -10.35 7.82 -14.79
CA PRO A 85 -11.31 8.59 -15.32
C PRO A 85 -12.09 9.04 -14.27
N PRO A 86 -11.87 9.89 -13.80
CA PRO A 86 -12.53 10.28 -12.78
C PRO A 86 -13.85 10.55 -12.92
N ALA A 87 -14.21 10.69 -13.89
CA ALA A 87 -15.41 11.12 -14.12
C ALA A 87 -16.45 10.40 -13.51
N HIS A 88 -16.36 9.59 -12.86
CA HIS A 88 -17.53 9.03 -12.40
C HIS A 88 -17.65 9.13 -10.96
#